data_80e4b6e6130207f1f93cbb90ca02e62c
#
_entry.id   80e4b6e6130207f1f93cbb90ca02e62c
#
_cell.length_a   1.000
_cell.length_b   1.000
_cell.length_c   1.000
_cell.angle_alpha   90.00
_cell.angle_beta   90.00
_cell.angle_gamma   90.00
#
_symmetry.space_group_name_H-M   'P 1'
#
loop_
_entity.id
_entity.type
_entity.pdbx_description
1 polymer ?
#
loop_
_entity_poly.entity_id
_entity_poly.type
_entity_poly.pdbx_seq_one_letter_code
_entity_poly.pdbx_strand_id
1 'polypeptide(L)'
;MTTSGLQLGLIDYGMGNLHSVRRAFDRLGHQVKDIHNESGLSGVDALILPGVGAFDPAMTNLEATGLVPHLRRWIDDGGALLGICLGLQLLFEGSDEGSRDGLGVFTGRVRRLPASAGERVPHMGWAPLQVQYNSPLLQKEDPQAWVYFVHSYAA
;
A
#
# COMPACT_ATOMS: atom_id res chain seq x y z
N MET A 1 0.69 -20.60 26.69
CA MET A 1 1.22 -19.26 26.34
C MET A 1 0.49 -18.83 25.09
N THR A 2 -0.50 -17.96 25.23
CA THR A 2 -1.19 -17.35 24.08
C THR A 2 -0.18 -16.41 23.42
N THR A 3 0.33 -16.80 22.26
CA THR A 3 1.00 -15.85 21.37
C THR A 3 -0.02 -14.77 21.08
N SER A 4 0.15 -13.58 21.66
CA SER A 4 -0.63 -12.43 21.25
C SER A 4 -0.35 -12.25 19.77
N GLY A 5 -1.37 -12.47 18.93
CA GLY A 5 -1.24 -12.29 17.48
C GLY A 5 -0.79 -10.86 17.18
N LEU A 6 -0.09 -10.66 16.04
CA LEU A 6 0.30 -9.33 15.54
C LEU A 6 -0.91 -8.40 15.55
N GLN A 7 -0.75 -7.22 16.15
CA GLN A 7 -1.73 -6.17 16.12
C GLN A 7 -1.52 -5.33 14.84
N LEU A 8 -2.41 -5.48 13.88
CA LEU A 8 -2.32 -4.79 12.60
C LEU A 8 -3.17 -3.53 12.61
N GLY A 9 -2.59 -2.42 12.13
CA GLY A 9 -3.27 -1.15 11.95
C GLY A 9 -3.62 -0.90 10.48
N LEU A 10 -4.90 -0.67 10.16
CA LEU A 10 -5.38 -0.32 8.83
C LEU A 10 -5.63 1.19 8.79
N ILE A 11 -4.85 1.90 7.99
CA ILE A 11 -4.98 3.36 7.85
C ILE A 11 -6.27 3.68 7.09
N ASP A 12 -7.18 4.39 7.77
CA ASP A 12 -8.42 4.88 7.19
C ASP A 12 -8.34 6.40 7.00
N TYR A 13 -8.18 6.79 5.76
CA TYR A 13 -8.15 8.19 5.33
C TYR A 13 -9.23 8.49 4.28
N GLY A 14 -10.26 7.64 4.21
CA GLY A 14 -11.40 7.79 3.31
C GLY A 14 -11.16 7.35 1.86
N MET A 15 -9.99 6.78 1.54
CA MET A 15 -9.62 6.36 0.19
C MET A 15 -9.12 4.91 0.18
N GLY A 16 -10.04 3.95 0.25
CA GLY A 16 -9.66 2.54 0.25
C GLY A 16 -10.85 1.59 0.31
N ASN A 17 -10.68 0.39 -0.23
CA ASN A 17 -11.65 -0.68 -0.01
C ASN A 17 -11.34 -1.42 1.30
N LEU A 18 -11.55 -0.72 2.43
CA LEU A 18 -11.21 -1.21 3.77
C LEU A 18 -11.92 -2.52 4.09
N HIS A 19 -13.17 -2.67 3.63
CA HIS A 19 -13.92 -3.90 3.87
C HIS A 19 -13.23 -5.12 3.25
N SER A 20 -12.79 -5.03 2.01
CA SER A 20 -12.09 -6.12 1.33
C SER A 20 -10.74 -6.42 1.99
N VAL A 21 -10.02 -5.40 2.43
CA VAL A 21 -8.74 -5.57 3.14
C VAL A 21 -8.98 -6.30 4.47
N ARG A 22 -9.95 -5.85 5.29
CA ARG A 22 -10.30 -6.54 6.56
C ARG A 22 -10.64 -8.01 6.32
N ARG A 23 -11.52 -8.30 5.35
CA ARG A 23 -11.89 -9.68 5.04
C ARG A 23 -10.72 -10.55 4.59
N ALA A 24 -9.74 -9.98 3.90
CA ALA A 24 -8.55 -10.70 3.50
C ALA A 24 -7.72 -11.09 4.74
N PHE A 25 -7.49 -10.17 5.66
CA PHE A 25 -6.77 -10.45 6.89
C PHE A 25 -7.53 -11.38 7.85
N ASP A 26 -8.85 -11.23 7.97
CA ASP A 26 -9.70 -12.13 8.75
C ASP A 26 -9.58 -13.60 8.27
N ARG A 27 -9.53 -13.80 6.94
CA ARG A 27 -9.32 -15.14 6.36
C ARG A 27 -7.95 -15.74 6.70
N LEU A 28 -6.97 -14.88 6.94
CA LEU A 28 -5.63 -15.28 7.37
C LEU A 28 -5.53 -15.44 8.91
N GLY A 29 -6.64 -15.24 9.63
CA GLY A 29 -6.69 -15.34 11.08
C GLY A 29 -6.18 -14.10 11.82
N HIS A 30 -6.06 -12.96 11.14
CA HIS A 30 -5.61 -11.70 11.72
C HIS A 30 -6.74 -10.67 11.72
N GLN A 31 -6.91 -10.01 12.86
CA GLN A 31 -7.79 -8.84 12.96
C GLN A 31 -6.98 -7.56 12.74
N VAL A 32 -7.61 -6.57 12.13
CA VAL A 32 -7.01 -5.26 11.91
C VAL A 32 -7.79 -4.18 12.66
N LYS A 33 -7.07 -3.24 13.27
CA LYS A 33 -7.60 -2.06 13.95
C LYS A 33 -7.60 -0.88 12.99
N ASP A 34 -8.72 -0.18 12.85
CA ASP A 34 -8.76 1.04 12.03
C ASP A 34 -8.00 2.18 12.71
N ILE A 35 -7.20 2.88 11.92
CA ILE A 35 -6.36 3.99 12.35
C ILE A 35 -6.81 5.24 11.61
N HIS A 36 -7.43 6.17 12.33
CA HIS A 36 -7.92 7.43 11.78
C HIS A 36 -7.05 8.63 12.18
N ASN A 37 -6.21 8.48 13.20
CA ASN A 37 -5.37 9.54 13.76
C ASN A 37 -4.19 8.95 14.54
N GLU A 38 -3.30 9.82 15.05
CA GLU A 38 -2.11 9.44 15.79
C GLU A 38 -2.38 8.48 16.97
N SER A 39 -3.42 8.73 17.75
CA SER A 39 -3.70 7.90 18.93
C SER A 39 -3.99 6.44 18.59
N GLY A 40 -4.47 6.18 17.37
CA GLY A 40 -4.70 4.85 16.85
C GLY A 40 -3.43 4.02 16.64
N LEU A 41 -2.29 4.65 16.44
CA LEU A 41 -1.00 3.98 16.21
C LEU A 41 -0.45 3.26 17.46
N SER A 42 -0.95 3.60 18.62
CA SER A 42 -0.49 2.96 19.86
C SER A 42 -0.87 1.48 19.89
N GLY A 43 0.13 0.64 20.19
CA GLY A 43 -0.04 -0.81 20.38
C GLY A 43 -0.25 -1.59 19.10
N VAL A 44 0.10 -1.05 17.90
CA VAL A 44 0.15 -1.80 16.66
C VAL A 44 1.58 -2.22 16.33
N ASP A 45 1.73 -3.39 15.71
CA ASP A 45 3.01 -3.98 15.33
C ASP A 45 3.36 -3.72 13.86
N ALA A 46 2.35 -3.55 13.00
CA ALA A 46 2.52 -3.25 11.59
C ALA A 46 1.34 -2.46 11.05
N LEU A 47 1.59 -1.67 10.00
CA LEU A 47 0.60 -0.83 9.34
C LEU A 47 0.26 -1.31 7.94
N ILE A 48 -0.98 -1.10 7.55
CA ILE A 48 -1.48 -1.34 6.20
C ILE A 48 -2.00 0.00 5.68
N LEU A 49 -1.45 0.46 4.56
CA LEU A 49 -1.87 1.66 3.85
C LEU A 49 -2.57 1.24 2.55
N PRO A 50 -3.90 1.12 2.55
CA PRO A 50 -4.65 0.83 1.33
C PRO A 50 -4.82 2.11 0.51
N GLY A 51 -5.27 1.97 -0.73
CA GLY A 51 -5.67 3.13 -1.52
C GLY A 51 -6.35 2.74 -2.82
N VAL A 52 -7.37 3.51 -3.19
CA VAL A 52 -8.05 3.47 -4.48
C VAL A 52 -8.33 4.90 -4.96
N GLY A 53 -8.40 5.11 -6.28
CA GLY A 53 -8.64 6.42 -6.86
C GLY A 53 -7.38 7.08 -7.38
N ALA A 54 -7.29 8.40 -7.30
CA ALA A 54 -6.21 9.20 -7.85
C ALA A 54 -5.23 9.71 -6.77
N PHE A 55 -3.98 9.96 -7.17
CA PHE A 55 -2.87 10.29 -6.27
C PHE A 55 -3.09 11.57 -5.45
N ASP A 56 -3.43 12.69 -6.10
CA ASP A 56 -3.55 13.98 -5.42
C ASP A 56 -4.71 14.02 -4.39
N PRO A 57 -5.93 13.54 -4.70
CA PRO A 57 -6.98 13.40 -3.69
C PRO A 57 -6.59 12.49 -2.53
N ALA A 58 -5.87 11.39 -2.81
CA ALA A 58 -5.42 10.48 -1.76
C ALA A 58 -4.42 11.13 -0.80
N MET A 59 -3.42 11.84 -1.34
CA MET A 59 -2.49 12.61 -0.50
C MET A 59 -3.20 13.69 0.30
N THR A 60 -4.15 14.42 -0.32
CA THR A 60 -4.95 15.44 0.39
C THR A 60 -5.70 14.85 1.57
N ASN A 61 -6.37 13.71 1.37
CA ASN A 61 -7.11 13.06 2.43
C ASN A 61 -6.18 12.52 3.53
N LEU A 62 -5.05 11.90 3.13
CA LEU A 62 -4.09 11.38 4.09
C LEU A 62 -3.48 12.50 4.96
N GLU A 63 -3.12 13.63 4.35
CA GLU A 63 -2.64 14.82 5.07
C GLU A 63 -3.69 15.37 6.04
N ALA A 64 -4.97 15.38 5.64
CA ALA A 64 -6.06 15.87 6.49
C ALA A 64 -6.24 15.04 7.77
N THR A 65 -5.80 13.78 7.81
CA THR A 65 -5.81 12.96 9.03
C THR A 65 -4.73 13.37 10.04
N GLY A 66 -3.72 14.12 9.62
CA GLY A 66 -2.52 14.41 10.43
C GLY A 66 -1.55 13.23 10.54
N LEU A 67 -1.80 12.11 9.88
CA LEU A 67 -0.98 10.89 10.01
C LEU A 67 0.35 10.95 9.26
N VAL A 68 0.52 11.82 8.26
CA VAL A 68 1.72 11.84 7.39
C VAL A 68 3.04 11.91 8.19
N PRO A 69 3.24 12.84 9.15
CA PRO A 69 4.49 12.89 9.90
C PRO A 69 4.71 11.64 10.77
N HIS A 70 3.63 11.02 11.25
CA HIS A 70 3.70 9.81 12.06
C HIS A 70 4.03 8.56 11.22
N LEU A 71 3.49 8.47 10.01
CA LEU A 71 3.82 7.40 9.06
C LEU A 71 5.28 7.47 8.63
N ARG A 72 5.80 8.66 8.33
CA ARG A 72 7.22 8.85 8.03
C ARG A 72 8.10 8.39 9.17
N ARG A 73 7.82 8.87 10.40
CA ARG A 73 8.56 8.43 11.59
C ARG A 73 8.46 6.93 11.82
N TRP A 74 7.27 6.34 11.67
CA TRP A 74 7.07 4.88 11.79
C TRP A 74 8.03 4.10 10.89
N ILE A 75 8.15 4.54 9.64
CA ILE A 75 9.02 3.89 8.65
C ILE A 75 10.51 4.15 8.96
N ASP A 76 10.87 5.38 9.32
CA ASP A 76 12.24 5.76 9.69
C ASP A 76 12.74 4.98 10.93
N ASP A 77 11.83 4.66 11.86
CA ASP A 77 12.10 3.83 13.03
C ASP A 77 12.10 2.31 12.71
N GLY A 78 11.95 1.93 11.45
CA GLY A 78 11.97 0.53 10.99
C GLY A 78 10.64 -0.20 11.15
N GLY A 79 9.54 0.50 11.40
CA GLY A 79 8.21 -0.06 11.51
C GLY A 79 7.72 -0.68 10.20
N ALA A 80 7.12 -1.87 10.28
CA ALA A 80 6.61 -2.55 9.10
C ALA A 80 5.37 -1.84 8.54
N LEU A 81 5.35 -1.60 7.22
CA LEU A 81 4.22 -1.01 6.51
C LEU A 81 4.00 -1.73 5.18
N LEU A 82 2.76 -2.12 4.92
CA LEU A 82 2.31 -2.70 3.65
C LEU A 82 1.47 -1.68 2.89
N GLY A 83 1.99 -1.18 1.77
CA GLY A 83 1.22 -0.37 0.81
C GLY A 83 0.45 -1.25 -0.18
N ILE A 84 -0.85 -1.02 -0.35
CA ILE A 84 -1.69 -1.76 -1.29
C ILE A 84 -2.19 -0.83 -2.39
N CYS A 85 -1.87 -1.15 -3.65
CA CYS A 85 -2.27 -0.42 -4.85
C CYS A 85 -1.88 1.06 -4.76
N LEU A 86 -2.82 2.01 -4.75
CA LEU A 86 -2.53 3.44 -4.59
C LEU A 86 -1.76 3.71 -3.28
N GLY A 87 -2.02 2.98 -2.19
CA GLY A 87 -1.27 3.11 -0.95
C GLY A 87 0.22 2.83 -1.09
N LEU A 88 0.62 1.88 -1.95
CA LEU A 88 2.03 1.69 -2.32
C LEU A 88 2.56 2.90 -3.10
N GLN A 89 1.78 3.43 -4.04
CA GLN A 89 2.19 4.58 -4.85
C GLN A 89 2.44 5.84 -4.00
N LEU A 90 1.64 6.05 -2.94
CA LEU A 90 1.83 7.19 -2.03
C LEU A 90 3.17 7.17 -1.29
N LEU A 91 3.88 6.03 -1.23
CA LEU A 91 5.19 5.93 -0.58
C LEU A 91 6.31 6.59 -1.40
N PHE A 92 6.10 6.85 -2.69
CA PHE A 92 7.07 7.50 -3.57
C PHE A 92 7.09 9.02 -3.41
N GLU A 93 8.04 9.69 -4.07
CA GLU A 93 8.17 11.16 -4.03
C GLU A 93 7.00 11.89 -4.70
N GLY A 94 6.30 11.22 -5.64
CA GLY A 94 5.15 11.77 -6.34
C GLY A 94 4.68 10.86 -7.46
N SER A 95 3.72 11.34 -8.25
CA SER A 95 3.14 10.61 -9.38
C SER A 95 3.00 11.51 -10.60
N ASP A 96 3.11 10.93 -11.80
CA ASP A 96 2.77 11.61 -13.06
C ASP A 96 1.25 11.75 -13.25
N GLU A 97 0.45 11.13 -12.37
CA GLU A 97 -1.00 11.32 -12.34
C GLU A 97 -1.41 12.67 -11.75
N GLY A 98 -0.56 13.26 -10.91
CA GLY A 98 -0.85 14.50 -10.20
C GLY A 98 0.37 15.39 -10.02
N SER A 99 0.19 16.40 -9.18
CA SER A 99 1.20 17.43 -8.91
C SER A 99 1.67 17.46 -7.46
N ARG A 100 0.99 16.73 -6.57
CA ARG A 100 1.33 16.69 -5.15
C ARG A 100 2.53 15.78 -4.89
N ASP A 101 3.28 16.13 -3.85
CA ASP A 101 4.32 15.26 -3.32
C ASP A 101 3.67 14.09 -2.56
N GLY A 102 4.34 12.94 -2.63
CA GLY A 102 3.99 11.76 -1.85
C GLY A 102 4.69 11.73 -0.48
N LEU A 103 4.73 10.56 0.12
CA LEU A 103 5.38 10.36 1.42
C LEU A 103 6.92 10.45 1.32
N GLY A 104 7.50 10.24 0.13
CA GLY A 104 8.94 10.33 -0.10
C GLY A 104 9.77 9.25 0.61
N VAL A 105 9.16 8.12 0.92
CA VAL A 105 9.84 6.95 1.51
C VAL A 105 10.77 6.30 0.51
N PHE A 106 10.30 6.19 -0.72
CA PHE A 106 11.09 5.67 -1.84
C PHE A 106 11.40 6.79 -2.81
N THR A 107 12.66 6.83 -3.24
CA THR A 107 13.10 7.76 -4.29
C THR A 107 12.45 7.41 -5.62
N GLY A 108 12.08 8.44 -6.38
CA GLY A 108 11.48 8.31 -7.69
C GLY A 108 9.99 8.61 -7.70
N ARG A 109 9.40 8.51 -8.89
CA ARG A 109 8.01 8.86 -9.15
C ARG A 109 7.25 7.70 -9.75
N VAL A 110 6.01 7.58 -9.37
CA VAL A 110 5.04 6.69 -10.02
C VAL A 110 4.75 7.22 -11.42
N ARG A 111 4.94 6.39 -12.44
CA ARG A 111 4.82 6.78 -13.85
C ARG A 111 3.65 6.09 -14.54
N ARG A 112 3.13 6.74 -15.57
CA ARG A 112 2.12 6.13 -16.41
C ARG A 112 2.71 4.94 -17.16
N LEU A 113 1.97 3.84 -17.21
CA LEU A 113 2.36 2.67 -18.02
C LEU A 113 2.48 3.08 -19.49
N PRO A 114 3.53 2.61 -20.20
CA PRO A 114 3.68 2.88 -21.63
C PRO A 114 2.54 2.22 -22.40
N ALA A 115 1.97 2.96 -23.35
CA ALA A 115 1.03 2.39 -24.31
C ALA A 115 1.84 1.75 -25.43
N SER A 116 2.01 0.44 -25.41
CA SER A 116 2.62 -0.33 -26.50
C SER A 116 1.56 -0.90 -27.44
N ALA A 117 1.94 -1.21 -28.68
CA ALA A 117 1.04 -1.83 -29.61
C ALA A 117 0.60 -3.22 -29.09
N GLY A 118 -0.70 -3.34 -28.76
CA GLY A 118 -1.29 -4.55 -28.20
C GLY A 118 -1.47 -4.57 -26.70
N GLU A 119 -0.90 -3.61 -25.96
CA GLU A 119 -1.09 -3.47 -24.52
C GLU A 119 -2.06 -2.34 -24.21
N ARG A 120 -3.06 -2.62 -23.37
CA ARG A 120 -4.05 -1.64 -22.98
C ARG A 120 -3.69 -0.99 -21.65
N VAL A 121 -3.85 0.32 -21.56
CA VAL A 121 -3.81 1.07 -20.30
C VAL A 121 -5.22 1.53 -19.96
N PRO A 122 -5.76 1.19 -18.78
CA PRO A 122 -5.11 0.49 -17.67
C PRO A 122 -4.79 -0.98 -17.94
N HIS A 123 -3.71 -1.48 -17.31
CA HIS A 123 -3.48 -2.91 -17.18
C HIS A 123 -4.55 -3.50 -16.28
N MET A 124 -5.40 -4.35 -16.83
CA MET A 124 -6.50 -5.00 -16.10
C MET A 124 -6.49 -6.49 -16.39
N GLY A 125 -6.35 -7.29 -15.35
CA GLY A 125 -6.40 -8.74 -15.48
C GLY A 125 -5.46 -9.49 -14.55
N TRP A 126 -5.52 -10.81 -14.65
CA TRP A 126 -4.61 -11.71 -13.96
C TRP A 126 -3.28 -11.79 -14.69
N ALA A 127 -2.19 -11.59 -13.97
CA ALA A 127 -0.85 -11.78 -14.49
C ALA A 127 0.04 -12.45 -13.45
N PRO A 128 1.02 -13.27 -13.90
CA PRO A 128 1.95 -13.93 -13.00
C PRO A 128 2.97 -12.93 -12.48
N LEU A 129 3.35 -13.06 -11.20
CA LEU A 129 4.47 -12.35 -10.64
C LEU A 129 5.78 -12.93 -11.16
N GLN A 130 6.71 -12.04 -11.53
CA GLN A 130 8.09 -12.40 -11.85
C GLN A 130 8.99 -11.87 -10.74
N VAL A 131 9.37 -12.73 -9.81
CA VAL A 131 10.25 -12.36 -8.69
C VAL A 131 11.66 -12.10 -9.22
N GLN A 132 12.10 -10.85 -9.19
CA GLN A 132 13.42 -10.45 -9.67
C GLN A 132 14.50 -10.74 -8.64
N TYR A 133 14.19 -10.55 -7.36
CA TYR A 133 15.09 -10.75 -6.22
C TYR A 133 14.36 -11.44 -5.08
N ASN A 134 15.08 -12.30 -4.36
CA ASN A 134 14.55 -12.91 -3.15
C ASN A 134 14.30 -11.85 -2.07
N SER A 135 13.16 -11.95 -1.42
CA SER A 135 12.78 -11.08 -0.31
C SER A 135 12.16 -11.91 0.81
N PRO A 136 11.97 -11.35 2.01
CA PRO A 136 11.25 -12.04 3.07
C PRO A 136 9.81 -12.46 2.70
N LEU A 137 9.21 -11.79 1.70
CA LEU A 137 7.83 -12.05 1.28
C LEU A 137 7.72 -12.98 0.07
N LEU A 138 8.72 -12.99 -0.81
CA LEU A 138 8.68 -13.71 -2.09
C LEU A 138 10.07 -14.26 -2.40
N GLN A 139 10.14 -15.54 -2.78
CA GLN A 139 11.35 -16.21 -3.23
C GLN A 139 11.21 -16.56 -4.70
N LYS A 140 12.34 -16.62 -5.45
CA LYS A 140 12.33 -16.98 -6.87
C LYS A 140 11.85 -18.41 -7.11
N GLU A 141 12.09 -19.26 -6.12
CA GLU A 141 11.75 -20.68 -6.12
C GLU A 141 10.28 -20.94 -5.70
N ASP A 142 9.59 -19.92 -5.22
CA ASP A 142 8.17 -20.04 -4.87
C ASP A 142 7.34 -20.37 -6.11
N PRO A 143 6.24 -21.12 -5.94
CA PRO A 143 5.29 -21.31 -7.03
C PRO A 143 4.84 -19.98 -7.61
N GLN A 144 4.80 -19.89 -8.94
CA GLN A 144 4.41 -18.66 -9.61
C GLN A 144 3.03 -18.17 -9.14
N ALA A 145 3.02 -17.05 -8.39
CA ALA A 145 1.80 -16.44 -7.91
C ALA A 145 1.17 -15.60 -9.02
N TRP A 146 -0.15 -15.69 -9.15
CA TRP A 146 -0.96 -14.86 -10.03
C TRP A 146 -1.67 -13.79 -9.22
N VAL A 147 -1.59 -12.55 -9.68
CA VAL A 147 -2.20 -11.39 -9.02
C VAL A 147 -3.10 -10.67 -10.02
N TYR A 148 -4.24 -10.18 -9.54
CA TYR A 148 -5.12 -9.35 -10.35
C TYR A 148 -4.64 -7.91 -10.31
N PHE A 149 -4.29 -7.39 -11.49
CA PHE A 149 -3.87 -6.00 -11.68
C PHE A 149 -5.03 -5.14 -12.15
N VAL A 150 -5.08 -3.90 -11.69
CA VAL A 150 -5.97 -2.85 -12.19
C VAL A 150 -5.30 -1.49 -11.97
N HIS A 151 -4.45 -1.07 -12.90
CA HIS A 151 -3.69 0.17 -12.75
C HIS A 151 -3.28 0.76 -14.10
N SER A 152 -3.14 2.09 -14.10
CA SER A 152 -2.58 2.87 -15.23
C SER A 152 -1.19 3.42 -14.92
N TYR A 153 -0.79 3.39 -13.65
CA TYR A 153 0.47 3.95 -13.15
C TYR A 153 1.19 2.90 -12.30
N ALA A 154 2.52 2.91 -12.35
CA ALA A 154 3.40 2.03 -11.59
C ALA A 154 4.67 2.75 -11.13
N ALA A 155 5.32 2.18 -10.13
CA ALA A 155 6.61 2.62 -9.61
C ALA A 155 7.77 2.09 -10.46
#